data_3098f7643857f9759d96ce30badfea0e
#
_entry.id   3098f7643857f9759d96ce30badfea0e
#
_cell.length_a   1.000
_cell.length_b   1.000
_cell.length_c   1.000
_cell.angle_alpha   90.00
_cell.angle_beta   90.00
_cell.angle_gamma   90.00
#
_symmetry.space_group_name_H-M   'P 1'
#
loop_
_entity.id
_entity.type
_entity.pdbx_description
1 polymer ?
#
loop_
_entity_poly.entity_id
_entity_poly.type
_entity_poly.pdbx_seq_one_letter_code
_entity_poly.pdbx_strand_id
1 'polypeptide(L)'
;MTLCNMAIEAGGKNGIIEADEVTTDYVRQRTDRPYKIYQSDDDAKYIFKKTYNASLMEPIVAKPHSPDNKAKVSECEDVKLDRAYIGSCTGGKLTDFMAAAKLLKGKKVQIDTFIVPATREVEDDLHKEKIGSESLIDIFKNAGAHLGEPSCAACLGGPKDTFGRAGDNQVVISTTNRNFPGRMGSKQSHVYLASPYTAAASALTGHITNPEEFVNN
;
A
#
# COMPACT_ATOMS: atom_id res chain seq x y z
N MET A 1 7.15 1.57 8.44
CA MET A 1 7.07 0.09 8.37
C MET A 1 7.45 -0.44 6.98
N THR A 2 7.00 0.12 5.86
CA THR A 2 7.32 -0.35 4.50
C THR A 2 8.82 -0.45 4.24
N LEU A 3 9.60 0.59 4.53
CA LEU A 3 11.07 0.58 4.36
C LEU A 3 11.73 -0.53 5.18
N CYS A 4 11.33 -0.71 6.45
CA CYS A 4 11.87 -1.78 7.28
C CYS A 4 11.48 -3.17 6.75
N ASN A 5 10.24 -3.34 6.30
CA ASN A 5 9.77 -4.61 5.76
C ASN A 5 10.48 -4.98 4.45
N MET A 6 10.77 -4.00 3.60
CA MET A 6 11.40 -4.22 2.29
C MET A 6 12.93 -4.24 2.32
N ALA A 7 13.57 -4.14 3.47
CA ALA A 7 15.01 -4.24 3.59
C ALA A 7 15.56 -5.58 3.03
N ILE A 8 14.79 -6.66 3.16
CA ILE A 8 15.19 -7.98 2.65
C ILE A 8 15.24 -8.03 1.12
N GLU A 9 14.40 -7.29 0.40
CA GLU A 9 14.44 -7.19 -1.07
C GLU A 9 15.71 -6.48 -1.54
N ALA A 10 16.28 -5.62 -0.70
CA ALA A 10 17.58 -4.98 -0.94
C ALA A 10 18.77 -5.81 -0.45
N GLY A 11 18.56 -7.06 -0.03
CA GLY A 11 19.60 -7.96 0.49
C GLY A 11 19.99 -7.69 1.96
N GLY A 12 19.28 -6.80 2.65
CA GLY A 12 19.49 -6.51 4.07
C GLY A 12 18.84 -7.56 4.98
N LYS A 13 19.43 -7.80 6.14
CA LYS A 13 18.85 -8.68 7.17
C LYS A 13 17.74 -8.00 7.96
N ASN A 14 17.81 -6.68 8.07
CA ASN A 14 16.91 -5.88 8.89
C ASN A 14 16.82 -4.45 8.37
N GLY A 15 15.74 -3.75 8.72
CA GLY A 15 15.55 -2.33 8.48
C GLY A 15 15.08 -1.66 9.77
N ILE A 16 15.74 -0.59 10.17
CA ILE A 16 15.44 0.14 11.40
C ILE A 16 15.23 1.61 11.07
N ILE A 17 14.15 2.17 11.58
CA ILE A 17 13.90 3.60 11.63
C ILE A 17 13.98 4.01 13.10
N GLU A 18 14.77 5.02 13.40
CA GLU A 18 14.88 5.55 14.76
C GLU A 18 13.52 6.03 15.27
N ALA A 19 13.28 5.82 16.56
CA ALA A 19 12.05 6.24 17.19
C ALA A 19 12.01 7.76 17.34
N ASP A 20 10.95 8.36 16.81
CA ASP A 20 10.61 9.76 16.93
C ASP A 20 9.37 9.97 17.83
N GLU A 21 8.88 11.19 17.92
CA GLU A 21 7.67 11.51 18.69
C GLU A 21 6.44 10.75 18.18
N VAL A 22 6.31 10.60 16.86
CA VAL A 22 5.19 9.83 16.25
C VAL A 22 5.24 8.37 16.71
N THR A 23 6.43 7.79 16.73
CA THR A 23 6.65 6.41 17.20
C THR A 23 6.32 6.26 18.68
N THR A 24 6.78 7.19 19.51
CA THR A 24 6.54 7.14 20.95
C THR A 24 5.09 7.36 21.32
N ASP A 25 4.41 8.27 20.63
CA ASP A 25 2.97 8.51 20.83
C ASP A 25 2.14 7.30 20.39
N TYR A 26 2.50 6.68 19.26
CA TYR A 26 1.85 5.44 18.83
C TYR A 26 1.97 4.32 19.87
N VAL A 27 3.14 4.17 20.49
CA VAL A 27 3.37 3.16 21.54
C VAL A 27 2.59 3.50 22.80
N ARG A 28 2.65 4.77 23.27
CA ARG A 28 1.95 5.22 24.49
C ARG A 28 0.44 5.04 24.44
N GLN A 29 -0.15 5.20 23.28
CA GLN A 29 -1.59 4.97 23.07
C GLN A 29 -2.00 3.48 23.16
N ARG A 30 -1.03 2.54 23.12
CA ARG A 30 -1.29 1.10 23.03
C ARG A 30 -0.78 0.27 24.18
N THR A 31 0.06 0.84 25.03
CA THR A 31 0.61 0.11 26.17
C THR A 31 1.10 1.04 27.27
N ASP A 32 0.83 0.63 28.51
CA ASP A 32 1.41 1.23 29.73
C ASP A 32 2.66 0.48 30.21
N ARG A 33 3.09 -0.55 29.47
CA ARG A 33 4.28 -1.31 29.84
C ARG A 33 5.54 -0.45 29.68
N PRO A 34 6.53 -0.57 30.57
CA PRO A 34 7.80 0.12 30.39
C PRO A 34 8.49 -0.38 29.13
N TYR A 35 9.04 0.55 28.37
CA TYR A 35 9.81 0.25 27.15
C TYR A 35 11.05 1.12 27.10
N LYS A 36 12.05 0.68 26.34
CA LYS A 36 13.29 1.40 26.11
C LYS A 36 13.34 1.91 24.67
N ILE A 37 13.67 3.18 24.52
CA ILE A 37 13.96 3.78 23.22
C ILE A 37 15.43 3.54 22.90
N TYR A 38 15.71 3.03 21.70
CA TYR A 38 17.05 2.84 21.18
C TYR A 38 17.28 3.85 20.06
N GLN A 39 18.46 4.45 20.08
CA GLN A 39 18.92 5.40 19.07
C GLN A 39 20.33 5.01 18.66
N SER A 40 20.76 5.46 17.48
CA SER A 40 22.14 5.29 17.05
C SER A 40 23.08 6.10 17.95
N ASP A 41 24.28 5.60 18.18
CA ASP A 41 25.31 6.37 18.87
C ASP A 41 25.75 7.56 17.98
N ASP A 42 26.14 8.68 18.59
CA ASP A 42 26.56 9.89 17.86
C ASP A 42 27.76 9.65 16.93
N ASP A 43 28.62 8.72 17.29
CA ASP A 43 29.80 8.30 16.54
C ASP A 43 29.59 7.05 15.67
N ALA A 44 28.34 6.61 15.49
CA ALA A 44 27.99 5.44 14.70
C ALA A 44 28.56 5.53 13.28
N LYS A 45 29.24 4.47 12.85
CA LYS A 45 29.88 4.39 11.52
C LYS A 45 28.98 3.67 10.55
N TYR A 46 28.71 4.32 9.42
CA TYR A 46 27.89 3.77 8.34
C TYR A 46 28.76 3.52 7.11
N ILE A 47 28.60 2.38 6.48
CA ILE A 47 29.27 2.04 5.22
C ILE A 47 28.83 2.97 4.10
N PHE A 48 27.54 3.39 4.14
CA PHE A 48 26.94 4.24 3.12
C PHE A 48 25.92 5.19 3.76
N LYS A 49 25.92 6.45 3.33
CA LYS A 49 24.90 7.45 3.68
C LYS A 49 24.37 8.09 2.41
N LYS A 50 23.04 8.20 2.29
CA LYS A 50 22.38 8.86 1.16
C LYS A 50 21.24 9.74 1.67
N THR A 51 21.20 10.97 1.18
CA THR A 51 20.08 11.89 1.42
C THR A 51 19.25 11.99 0.15
N TYR A 52 17.93 11.92 0.30
CA TYR A 52 16.99 12.08 -0.78
C TYR A 52 16.13 13.31 -0.54
N ASN A 53 15.94 14.14 -1.55
CA ASN A 53 14.97 15.24 -1.52
C ASN A 53 13.60 14.70 -1.92
N ALA A 54 12.71 14.52 -0.96
CA ALA A 54 11.37 13.96 -1.19
C ALA A 54 10.51 14.84 -2.12
N SER A 55 10.75 16.15 -2.16
CA SER A 55 10.01 17.07 -3.05
C SER A 55 10.34 16.89 -4.54
N LEU A 56 11.39 16.15 -4.85
CA LEU A 56 11.80 15.85 -6.24
C LEU A 56 11.42 14.42 -6.65
N MET A 57 10.75 13.69 -5.78
CA MET A 57 10.32 12.31 -6.07
C MET A 57 9.02 12.32 -6.86
N GLU A 58 9.04 11.69 -8.02
CA GLU A 58 7.85 11.43 -8.83
C GLU A 58 7.18 10.11 -8.37
N PRO A 59 5.86 9.95 -8.60
CA PRO A 59 5.20 8.68 -8.37
C PRO A 59 5.83 7.57 -9.20
N ILE A 60 6.13 6.45 -8.55
CA ILE A 60 6.73 5.26 -9.17
C ILE A 60 5.89 4.01 -8.91
N VAL A 61 6.07 3.03 -9.77
CA VAL A 61 5.59 1.66 -9.59
C VAL A 61 6.76 0.68 -9.64
N ALA A 62 6.61 -0.46 -8.97
CA ALA A 62 7.48 -1.60 -9.22
C ALA A 62 6.78 -2.54 -10.20
N LYS A 63 7.36 -2.69 -11.40
CA LYS A 63 6.84 -3.57 -12.45
C LYS A 63 6.99 -5.05 -12.07
N PRO A 64 6.16 -5.95 -12.62
CA PRO A 64 6.41 -7.39 -12.49
C PRO A 64 7.82 -7.76 -12.98
N HIS A 65 8.55 -8.64 -12.36
CA HIS A 65 8.20 -9.50 -11.22
C HIS A 65 9.20 -9.30 -10.08
N SER A 66 9.59 -8.07 -9.81
CA SER A 66 10.54 -7.73 -8.75
C SER A 66 10.26 -6.34 -8.18
N PRO A 67 10.39 -6.12 -6.85
CA PRO A 67 10.19 -4.79 -6.24
C PRO A 67 11.21 -3.74 -6.70
N ASP A 68 12.40 -4.13 -7.18
CA ASP A 68 13.43 -3.22 -7.69
C ASP A 68 13.27 -2.88 -9.18
N ASN A 69 12.33 -3.54 -9.88
CA ASN A 69 11.99 -3.25 -11.27
C ASN A 69 11.13 -1.98 -11.38
N LYS A 70 11.70 -0.88 -10.91
CA LYS A 70 11.01 0.42 -10.82
C LYS A 70 10.82 1.07 -12.19
N ALA A 71 9.70 1.78 -12.32
CA ALA A 71 9.42 2.71 -13.41
C ALA A 71 8.66 3.92 -12.88
N LYS A 72 8.73 5.05 -13.57
CA LYS A 72 7.82 6.16 -13.31
C LYS A 72 6.40 5.77 -13.71
N VAL A 73 5.41 6.32 -13.04
CA VAL A 73 4.00 6.11 -13.43
C VAL A 73 3.78 6.54 -14.88
N SER A 74 4.34 7.68 -15.28
CA SER A 74 4.27 8.21 -16.65
C SER A 74 4.84 7.29 -17.74
N GLU A 75 5.68 6.32 -17.37
CA GLU A 75 6.23 5.32 -18.30
C GLU A 75 5.34 4.08 -18.43
N CYS A 76 4.24 4.02 -17.68
CA CYS A 76 3.36 2.85 -17.58
C CYS A 76 1.86 3.18 -17.79
N GLU A 77 1.51 4.38 -18.22
CA GLU A 77 0.11 4.85 -18.36
C GLU A 77 -0.70 4.06 -19.40
N ASP A 78 -0.04 3.40 -20.34
CA ASP A 78 -0.64 2.50 -21.33
C ASP A 78 -1.01 1.12 -20.77
N VAL A 79 -0.55 0.78 -19.55
CA VAL A 79 -0.80 -0.51 -18.92
C VAL A 79 -2.25 -0.58 -18.43
N LYS A 80 -3.06 -1.42 -19.08
CA LYS A 80 -4.41 -1.75 -18.65
C LYS A 80 -4.38 -2.68 -17.44
N LEU A 81 -5.29 -2.43 -16.51
CA LEU A 81 -5.41 -3.16 -15.26
C LEU A 81 -6.75 -3.92 -15.20
N ASP A 82 -6.71 -5.14 -14.70
CA ASP A 82 -7.90 -5.93 -14.41
C ASP A 82 -8.36 -5.73 -12.97
N ARG A 83 -7.43 -5.40 -12.07
CA ARG A 83 -7.70 -5.39 -10.63
C ARG A 83 -6.82 -4.41 -9.88
N ALA A 84 -7.38 -3.80 -8.83
CA ALA A 84 -6.65 -3.05 -7.80
C ALA A 84 -6.80 -3.74 -6.44
N TYR A 85 -5.70 -3.84 -5.70
CA TYR A 85 -5.69 -4.36 -4.33
C TYR A 85 -5.05 -3.34 -3.40
N ILE A 86 -5.84 -2.74 -2.51
CA ILE A 86 -5.38 -1.77 -1.50
C ILE A 86 -5.50 -2.45 -0.14
N GLY A 87 -4.36 -2.82 0.43
CA GLY A 87 -4.35 -3.61 1.65
C GLY A 87 -2.98 -4.11 2.04
N SER A 88 -2.95 -5.16 2.82
CA SER A 88 -1.79 -5.82 3.42
C SER A 88 -1.23 -5.13 4.66
N CYS A 89 -0.26 -5.78 5.32
CA CYS A 89 0.36 -5.31 6.57
C CYS A 89 1.13 -3.99 6.41
N THR A 90 1.55 -3.61 5.22
CA THR A 90 2.31 -2.38 4.95
C THR A 90 1.54 -1.33 4.19
N GLY A 91 0.61 -1.70 3.31
CA GLY A 91 -0.20 -0.79 2.52
C GLY A 91 -1.70 -0.81 2.87
N GLY A 92 -2.07 -1.34 4.02
CA GLY A 92 -3.45 -1.45 4.50
C GLY A 92 -3.65 -0.91 5.90
N LYS A 93 -2.98 0.19 6.26
CA LYS A 93 -3.18 0.91 7.51
C LYS A 93 -4.16 2.05 7.31
N LEU A 94 -4.63 2.64 8.40
CA LEU A 94 -5.56 3.77 8.36
C LEU A 94 -5.07 4.91 7.45
N THR A 95 -3.80 5.28 7.55
CA THR A 95 -3.20 6.34 6.72
C THR A 95 -3.23 6.02 5.23
N ASP A 96 -3.05 4.75 4.86
CA ASP A 96 -3.10 4.28 3.48
C ASP A 96 -4.53 4.35 2.93
N PHE A 97 -5.51 3.94 3.74
CA PHE A 97 -6.91 4.03 3.38
C PHE A 97 -7.42 5.48 3.33
N MET A 98 -6.96 6.36 4.23
CA MET A 98 -7.24 7.80 4.14
C MET A 98 -6.74 8.38 2.82
N ALA A 99 -5.54 8.00 2.38
CA ALA A 99 -4.96 8.42 1.11
C ALA A 99 -5.83 7.96 -0.07
N ALA A 100 -6.18 6.68 -0.11
CA ALA A 100 -7.04 6.12 -1.17
C ALA A 100 -8.45 6.72 -1.16
N ALA A 101 -9.06 6.86 0.02
CA ALA A 101 -10.41 7.39 0.16
C ALA A 101 -10.55 8.85 -0.31
N LYS A 102 -9.51 9.67 -0.11
CA LYS A 102 -9.47 11.06 -0.63
C LYS A 102 -9.67 11.12 -2.14
N LEU A 103 -9.10 10.17 -2.88
CA LEU A 103 -9.23 10.11 -4.33
C LEU A 103 -10.57 9.47 -4.77
N LEU A 104 -11.04 8.45 -4.03
CA LEU A 104 -12.21 7.67 -4.40
C LEU A 104 -13.54 8.34 -4.01
N LYS A 105 -13.52 9.29 -3.06
CA LYS A 105 -14.73 9.97 -2.59
C LYS A 105 -15.51 10.62 -3.73
N GLY A 106 -16.79 10.24 -3.86
CA GLY A 106 -17.69 10.75 -4.88
C GLY A 106 -17.42 10.23 -6.30
N LYS A 107 -16.52 9.26 -6.47
CA LYS A 107 -16.16 8.67 -7.76
C LYS A 107 -16.44 7.17 -7.79
N LYS A 108 -16.38 6.56 -8.99
CA LYS A 108 -16.59 5.13 -9.20
C LYS A 108 -15.34 4.47 -9.76
N VAL A 109 -14.96 3.33 -9.21
CA VAL A 109 -13.88 2.51 -9.76
C VAL A 109 -14.30 1.86 -11.08
N GLN A 110 -13.35 1.66 -11.99
CA GLN A 110 -13.57 1.07 -13.31
C GLN A 110 -13.16 -0.40 -13.39
N ILE A 111 -12.45 -0.88 -12.37
CA ILE A 111 -11.92 -2.25 -12.29
C ILE A 111 -12.23 -2.85 -10.93
N ASP A 112 -12.18 -4.17 -10.82
CA ASP A 112 -12.32 -4.89 -9.55
C ASP A 112 -11.35 -4.34 -8.51
N THR A 113 -11.86 -3.70 -7.48
CA THR A 113 -11.04 -3.03 -6.47
C THR A 113 -11.29 -3.63 -5.09
N PHE A 114 -10.24 -4.13 -4.45
CA PHE A 114 -10.30 -4.83 -3.18
C PHE A 114 -9.65 -3.98 -2.08
N ILE A 115 -10.40 -3.78 -0.99
CA ILE A 115 -9.95 -3.07 0.21
C ILE A 115 -9.84 -4.10 1.34
N VAL A 116 -8.62 -4.31 1.84
CA VAL A 116 -8.34 -5.34 2.84
C VAL A 116 -7.51 -4.76 3.99
N PRO A 117 -8.13 -4.48 5.15
CA PRO A 117 -7.45 -3.91 6.31
C PRO A 117 -6.31 -4.79 6.82
N ALA A 118 -5.28 -4.16 7.39
CA ALA A 118 -4.15 -4.89 7.97
C ALA A 118 -4.52 -5.60 9.28
N THR A 119 -5.42 -5.01 10.07
CA THR A 119 -5.83 -5.49 11.41
C THR A 119 -7.29 -5.17 11.67
N ARG A 120 -7.88 -5.80 12.68
CA ARG A 120 -9.22 -5.47 13.20
C ARG A 120 -9.32 -4.03 13.67
N GLU A 121 -8.30 -3.50 14.32
CA GLU A 121 -8.24 -2.09 14.73
C GLU A 121 -8.43 -1.16 13.52
N VAL A 122 -7.71 -1.42 12.42
CA VAL A 122 -7.86 -0.63 11.20
C VAL A 122 -9.25 -0.79 10.58
N GLU A 123 -9.82 -1.98 10.59
CA GLU A 123 -11.20 -2.21 10.13
C GLU A 123 -12.20 -1.37 10.94
N ASP A 124 -12.08 -1.38 12.26
CA ASP A 124 -12.90 -0.55 13.15
C ASP A 124 -12.71 0.95 12.85
N ASP A 125 -11.49 1.37 12.57
CA ASP A 125 -11.17 2.75 12.22
C ASP A 125 -11.79 3.17 10.87
N LEU A 126 -11.92 2.26 9.90
CA LEU A 126 -12.61 2.57 8.63
C LEU A 126 -14.09 2.93 8.84
N HIS A 127 -14.72 2.42 9.90
CA HIS A 127 -16.09 2.78 10.28
C HIS A 127 -16.19 4.12 11.03
N LYS A 128 -15.16 4.47 11.81
CA LYS A 128 -15.15 5.66 12.68
C LYS A 128 -14.64 6.89 11.95
N GLU A 129 -13.55 6.75 11.20
CA GLU A 129 -12.89 7.86 10.52
C GLU A 129 -13.69 8.35 9.31
N LYS A 130 -13.69 9.66 9.10
CA LYS A 130 -14.53 10.33 8.09
C LYS A 130 -13.74 11.32 7.24
N ILE A 131 -14.20 11.47 6.00
CA ILE A 131 -13.83 12.61 5.14
C ILE A 131 -15.11 13.42 4.89
N GLY A 132 -15.21 14.56 5.54
CA GLY A 132 -16.48 15.31 5.62
C GLY A 132 -17.52 14.54 6.43
N SER A 133 -18.66 14.24 5.85
CA SER A 133 -19.76 13.50 6.52
C SER A 133 -19.72 11.98 6.32
N GLU A 134 -18.91 11.46 5.36
CA GLU A 134 -18.86 10.05 5.03
C GLU A 134 -17.75 9.31 5.76
N SER A 135 -18.05 8.11 6.28
CA SER A 135 -17.03 7.19 6.80
C SER A 135 -16.17 6.64 5.67
N LEU A 136 -14.94 6.20 5.98
CA LEU A 136 -14.06 5.63 4.95
C LEU A 136 -14.69 4.39 4.32
N ILE A 137 -15.36 3.56 5.11
CA ILE A 137 -16.03 2.35 4.62
C ILE A 137 -17.16 2.68 3.65
N ASP A 138 -17.92 3.75 3.92
CA ASP A 138 -18.99 4.20 3.02
C ASP A 138 -18.42 4.76 1.71
N ILE A 139 -17.32 5.52 1.79
CA ILE A 139 -16.62 6.01 0.60
C ILE A 139 -16.20 4.84 -0.30
N PHE A 140 -15.59 3.80 0.26
CA PHE A 140 -15.17 2.63 -0.53
C PHE A 140 -16.37 1.86 -1.10
N LYS A 141 -17.42 1.63 -0.31
CA LYS A 141 -18.68 1.02 -0.80
C LYS A 141 -19.32 1.85 -1.91
N ASN A 142 -19.43 3.15 -1.70
CA ASN A 142 -19.99 4.06 -2.68
C ASN A 142 -19.15 4.14 -3.94
N ALA A 143 -17.82 4.00 -3.84
CA ALA A 143 -16.95 3.89 -5.01
C ALA A 143 -17.12 2.58 -5.78
N GLY A 144 -17.74 1.56 -5.20
CA GLY A 144 -17.94 0.24 -5.81
C GLY A 144 -16.79 -0.73 -5.51
N ALA A 145 -15.97 -0.45 -4.50
CA ALA A 145 -14.92 -1.36 -4.07
C ALA A 145 -15.47 -2.51 -3.22
N HIS A 146 -14.82 -3.67 -3.31
CA HIS A 146 -15.10 -4.86 -2.50
C HIS A 146 -14.34 -4.78 -1.18
N LEU A 147 -15.07 -4.88 -0.07
CA LEU A 147 -14.50 -4.83 1.27
C LEU A 147 -14.27 -6.23 1.80
N GLY A 148 -13.06 -6.52 2.25
CA GLY A 148 -12.70 -7.80 2.86
C GLY A 148 -12.31 -7.67 4.32
N GLU A 149 -12.39 -8.79 5.02
CA GLU A 149 -11.91 -8.96 6.39
C GLU A 149 -10.39 -8.74 6.46
N PRO A 150 -9.84 -8.28 7.61
CA PRO A 150 -8.40 -8.17 7.80
C PRO A 150 -7.67 -9.48 7.50
N SER A 151 -6.79 -9.47 6.51
CA SER A 151 -6.14 -10.67 6.02
C SER A 151 -4.85 -10.36 5.24
N CYS A 152 -3.89 -11.30 5.32
CA CYS A 152 -2.75 -11.36 4.40
C CYS A 152 -2.87 -12.49 3.36
N ALA A 153 -3.99 -13.19 3.27
CA ALA A 153 -4.11 -14.39 2.45
C ALA A 153 -3.87 -14.12 0.96
N ALA A 154 -4.48 -13.08 0.37
CA ALA A 154 -4.23 -12.69 -1.02
C ALA A 154 -2.79 -12.25 -1.26
N CYS A 155 -2.20 -11.51 -0.32
CA CYS A 155 -0.80 -11.06 -0.37
C CYS A 155 0.19 -12.24 -0.33
N LEU A 156 -0.22 -13.40 0.17
CA LEU A 156 0.58 -14.63 0.28
C LEU A 156 0.23 -15.67 -0.80
N GLY A 157 -0.64 -15.33 -1.73
CA GLY A 157 -1.06 -16.26 -2.78
C GLY A 157 -1.92 -17.42 -2.28
N GLY A 158 -2.81 -17.16 -1.35
CA GLY A 158 -3.72 -18.13 -0.74
C GLY A 158 -4.52 -18.98 -1.74
N PRO A 159 -5.40 -19.89 -1.27
CA PRO A 159 -6.26 -20.74 -2.11
C PRO A 159 -7.00 -19.95 -3.20
N LYS A 160 -7.51 -20.66 -4.23
CA LYS A 160 -8.12 -20.01 -5.42
C LYS A 160 -9.32 -19.12 -5.09
N ASP A 161 -10.04 -19.41 -4.04
CA ASP A 161 -11.20 -18.68 -3.52
C ASP A 161 -10.86 -17.53 -2.58
N THR A 162 -9.57 -17.26 -2.33
CA THR A 162 -9.14 -16.17 -1.46
C THR A 162 -9.56 -14.83 -2.02
N PHE A 163 -10.22 -14.03 -1.19
CA PHE A 163 -10.67 -12.68 -1.50
C PHE A 163 -9.51 -11.78 -1.97
N GLY A 164 -9.65 -11.17 -3.15
CA GLY A 164 -8.64 -10.28 -3.72
C GLY A 164 -7.41 -10.98 -4.36
N ARG A 165 -7.39 -12.31 -4.41
CA ARG A 165 -6.32 -13.09 -5.04
C ARG A 165 -6.27 -12.85 -6.55
N ALA A 166 -5.07 -12.67 -7.11
CA ALA A 166 -4.86 -12.54 -8.55
C ALA A 166 -5.10 -13.87 -9.29
N GLY A 167 -5.89 -13.82 -10.36
CA GLY A 167 -6.14 -14.92 -11.27
C GLY A 167 -5.09 -15.03 -12.37
N ASP A 168 -5.29 -16.01 -13.27
CA ASP A 168 -4.39 -16.25 -14.39
C ASP A 168 -4.43 -15.08 -15.38
N ASN A 169 -3.25 -14.64 -15.82
CA ASN A 169 -3.04 -13.55 -16.79
C ASN A 169 -3.59 -12.18 -16.37
N GLN A 170 -4.06 -12.03 -15.12
CA GLN A 170 -4.52 -10.73 -14.62
C GLN A 170 -3.37 -9.77 -14.40
N VAL A 171 -3.58 -8.51 -14.78
CA VAL A 171 -2.71 -7.38 -14.47
C VAL A 171 -3.28 -6.64 -13.26
N VAL A 172 -2.52 -6.62 -12.18
CA VAL A 172 -2.96 -6.13 -10.87
C VAL A 172 -2.08 -4.99 -10.40
N ILE A 173 -2.67 -3.89 -9.92
CA ILE A 173 -1.96 -2.88 -9.15
C ILE A 173 -2.20 -3.12 -7.66
N SER A 174 -1.16 -3.04 -6.83
CA SER A 174 -1.26 -3.44 -5.43
C SER A 174 -0.40 -2.61 -4.50
N THR A 175 -0.90 -2.37 -3.30
CA THR A 175 -0.14 -1.75 -2.20
C THR A 175 0.62 -2.75 -1.33
N THR A 176 0.73 -4.01 -1.76
CA THR A 176 1.55 -5.03 -1.11
C THR A 176 3.05 -4.78 -1.33
N ASN A 177 3.92 -5.61 -0.74
CA ASN A 177 5.36 -5.35 -0.75
C ASN A 177 6.13 -6.17 -1.78
N ARG A 178 5.54 -7.22 -2.33
CA ARG A 178 6.22 -8.22 -3.16
C ARG A 178 5.36 -8.62 -4.33
N ASN A 179 6.00 -8.80 -5.49
CA ASN A 179 5.32 -9.07 -6.74
C ASN A 179 5.99 -10.15 -7.60
N PHE A 180 6.80 -11.02 -6.99
CA PHE A 180 7.35 -12.17 -7.71
C PHE A 180 6.25 -13.16 -8.14
N PRO A 181 6.48 -14.00 -9.17
CA PRO A 181 5.47 -14.89 -9.72
C PRO A 181 4.79 -15.75 -8.67
N GLY A 182 3.47 -15.73 -8.62
CA GLY A 182 2.67 -16.49 -7.65
C GLY A 182 2.50 -15.83 -6.29
N ARG A 183 3.15 -14.67 -6.04
CA ARG A 183 3.08 -14.01 -4.72
C ARG A 183 1.66 -13.62 -4.33
N MET A 184 0.86 -13.10 -5.24
CA MET A 184 -0.53 -12.72 -4.99
C MET A 184 -1.55 -13.69 -5.60
N GLY A 185 -1.12 -14.90 -5.99
CA GLY A 185 -2.02 -15.89 -6.54
C GLY A 185 -1.45 -16.66 -7.71
N SER A 186 -1.93 -16.42 -8.93
CA SER A 186 -1.40 -17.11 -10.10
C SER A 186 0.05 -16.71 -10.41
N LYS A 187 0.84 -17.71 -10.86
CA LYS A 187 2.19 -17.45 -11.37
C LYS A 187 2.17 -16.71 -12.72
N GLN A 188 1.02 -16.67 -13.39
CA GLN A 188 0.82 -16.00 -14.68
C GLN A 188 0.28 -14.58 -14.50
N SER A 189 -0.01 -14.14 -13.27
CA SER A 189 -0.44 -12.78 -13.02
C SER A 189 0.74 -11.79 -13.06
N HIS A 190 0.45 -10.55 -13.44
CA HIS A 190 1.40 -9.45 -13.50
C HIS A 190 1.04 -8.42 -12.42
N VAL A 191 1.80 -8.39 -11.32
CA VAL A 191 1.52 -7.51 -10.19
C VAL A 191 2.46 -6.31 -10.20
N TYR A 192 1.89 -5.11 -10.26
CA TYR A 192 2.57 -3.83 -10.08
C TYR A 192 2.42 -3.39 -8.64
N LEU A 193 3.52 -3.04 -7.97
CA LEU A 193 3.46 -2.44 -6.63
C LEU A 193 3.39 -0.93 -6.76
N ALA A 194 2.52 -0.31 -5.95
CA ALA A 194 2.28 1.13 -5.99
C ALA A 194 1.92 1.69 -4.63
N SER A 195 1.96 3.01 -4.51
CA SER A 195 1.41 3.70 -3.35
C SER A 195 -0.12 3.60 -3.31
N PRO A 196 -0.76 3.79 -2.15
CA PRO A 196 -2.22 3.85 -2.06
C PRO A 196 -2.85 4.91 -2.96
N TYR A 197 -2.19 6.05 -3.14
CA TYR A 197 -2.63 7.10 -4.06
C TYR A 197 -2.64 6.62 -5.51
N THR A 198 -1.52 6.05 -5.97
CA THR A 198 -1.40 5.53 -7.34
C THR A 198 -2.37 4.37 -7.58
N ALA A 199 -2.53 3.45 -6.62
CA ALA A 199 -3.46 2.34 -6.75
C ALA A 199 -4.93 2.82 -6.83
N ALA A 200 -5.31 3.82 -6.03
CA ALA A 200 -6.65 4.40 -6.07
C ALA A 200 -6.91 5.19 -7.36
N ALA A 201 -5.97 6.01 -7.83
CA ALA A 201 -6.07 6.72 -9.10
C ALA A 201 -6.24 5.73 -10.26
N SER A 202 -5.42 4.68 -10.27
CA SER A 202 -5.47 3.62 -11.28
C SER A 202 -6.78 2.82 -11.24
N ALA A 203 -7.38 2.64 -10.07
CA ALA A 203 -8.68 2.00 -9.94
C ALA A 203 -9.81 2.83 -10.59
N LEU A 204 -9.68 4.17 -10.60
CA LEU A 204 -10.64 5.08 -11.22
C LEU A 204 -10.57 5.09 -12.74
N THR A 205 -9.42 4.78 -13.33
CA THR A 205 -9.20 4.90 -14.78
C THR A 205 -9.13 3.54 -15.49
N GLY A 206 -8.79 2.47 -14.75
CA GLY A 206 -8.52 1.15 -15.31
C GLY A 206 -7.12 1.00 -15.92
N HIS A 207 -6.25 2.01 -15.74
CA HIS A 207 -4.86 2.03 -16.21
C HIS A 207 -3.95 2.49 -15.07
N ILE A 208 -2.65 2.26 -15.19
CA ILE A 208 -1.69 2.88 -14.27
C ILE A 208 -1.73 4.39 -14.48
N THR A 209 -2.07 5.14 -13.43
CA THR A 209 -2.40 6.57 -13.52
C THR A 209 -1.67 7.39 -12.46
N ASN A 210 -1.20 8.57 -12.86
CA ASN A 210 -0.59 9.52 -11.95
C ASN A 210 -1.64 10.05 -10.96
N PRO A 211 -1.44 9.85 -9.65
CA PRO A 211 -2.40 10.31 -8.64
C PRO A 211 -2.56 11.83 -8.58
N GLU A 212 -1.57 12.61 -9.05
CA GLU A 212 -1.60 14.08 -9.06
C GLU A 212 -2.75 14.64 -9.91
N GLU A 213 -3.23 13.88 -10.90
CA GLU A 213 -4.40 14.25 -11.71
C GLU A 213 -5.69 14.35 -10.87
N PHE A 214 -5.72 13.72 -9.70
CA PHE A 214 -6.89 13.66 -8.83
C PHE A 214 -6.73 14.40 -7.49
N VAL A 215 -5.51 14.78 -7.12
CA VAL A 215 -5.22 15.46 -5.84
C VAL A 215 -5.46 16.97 -5.93
N ASN A 216 -5.30 17.54 -7.13
CA ASN A 216 -5.37 19.00 -7.38
C ASN A 216 -6.73 19.47 -7.91
N ASN A 217 -7.76 18.61 -7.91
CA ASN A 217 -9.12 18.91 -8.37
C ASN A 217 -10.15 18.89 -7.24
#